data_56801ee4c1b1a7bcf22a256d63893495
#
_entry.id   56801ee4c1b1a7bcf22a256d63893495
#
_cell.length_a   1.000
_cell.length_b   1.000
_cell.length_c   1.000
_cell.angle_alpha   90.00
_cell.angle_beta   90.00
_cell.angle_gamma   90.00
#
_symmetry.space_group_name_H-M   'P 1'
#
loop_
_entity.id
_entity.type
_entity.pdbx_description
1 polymer ?
#
loop_
_entity_poly.entity_id
_entity_poly.type
_entity_poly.pdbx_seq_one_letter_code
_entity_poly.pdbx_strand_id
1 'polypeptide(L)'
;GYYDEVVDALELAFGGARDAIERVVVDRGELTLHIRPERIADVCQLMRDDPALRFELLSSLSGTDYLGGDVRRLHAVYHLTSLTFRRRIRLEAAVPDDDPHLPSVTGVYPTADWQEREAYDMFGIVFDGHPNLTRILMPDDWEGFPQRKDYPLGGVPIEYKGAEIPPPDQRRTYQ
;
A
#
# COMPACT_ATOMS: atom_id res chain seq x y z
N GLY A 1 2.72 -19.03 -19.64
CA GLY A 1 2.78 -17.56 -19.82
C GLY A 1 3.62 -16.91 -18.71
N TYR A 2 3.81 -15.59 -18.74
CA TYR A 2 4.68 -14.95 -17.73
C TYR A 2 4.15 -15.10 -16.28
N TYR A 3 2.87 -15.34 -16.11
CA TYR A 3 2.30 -15.67 -14.79
C TYR A 3 2.89 -16.96 -14.22
N ASP A 4 3.04 -17.97 -15.06
CA ASP A 4 3.66 -19.26 -14.67
C ASP A 4 5.14 -19.05 -14.34
N GLU A 5 5.86 -18.27 -15.16
CA GLU A 5 7.27 -17.93 -14.90
C GLU A 5 7.49 -17.26 -13.54
N VAL A 6 6.60 -16.36 -13.14
CA VAL A 6 6.66 -15.70 -11.83
C VAL A 6 6.41 -16.68 -10.70
N VAL A 7 5.39 -17.54 -10.84
CA VAL A 7 5.08 -18.55 -9.82
C VAL A 7 6.22 -19.56 -9.70
N ASP A 8 6.71 -20.06 -10.83
CA ASP A 8 7.81 -21.04 -10.87
C ASP A 8 9.09 -20.47 -10.21
N ALA A 9 9.42 -19.21 -10.48
CA ALA A 9 10.58 -18.55 -9.86
C ALA A 9 10.42 -18.41 -8.33
N LEU A 10 9.22 -18.05 -7.86
CA LEU A 10 8.91 -17.95 -6.44
C LEU A 10 8.92 -19.34 -5.78
N GLU A 11 8.39 -20.36 -6.44
CA GLU A 11 8.42 -21.74 -5.93
C GLU A 11 9.85 -22.26 -5.77
N LEU A 12 10.71 -21.99 -6.75
CA LEU A 12 12.11 -22.39 -6.71
C LEU A 12 12.88 -21.69 -5.58
N ALA A 13 12.64 -20.38 -5.39
CA ALA A 13 13.38 -19.58 -4.42
C ALA A 13 12.99 -19.87 -2.97
N PHE A 14 11.70 -20.15 -2.70
CA PHE A 14 11.18 -20.34 -1.35
C PHE A 14 10.90 -21.81 -1.00
N GLY A 15 11.33 -22.77 -1.84
CA GLY A 15 11.11 -24.19 -1.58
C GLY A 15 9.63 -24.63 -1.64
N GLY A 16 8.80 -23.80 -2.23
CA GLY A 16 7.37 -23.95 -2.44
C GLY A 16 6.67 -22.59 -2.37
N ALA A 17 5.88 -22.25 -3.37
CA ALA A 17 5.15 -20.95 -3.44
C ALA A 17 4.27 -20.70 -2.20
N ARG A 18 3.83 -21.76 -1.52
CA ARG A 18 2.99 -21.69 -0.33
C ARG A 18 3.65 -21.06 0.89
N ASP A 19 4.98 -20.93 0.91
CA ASP A 19 5.68 -20.27 2.02
C ASP A 19 5.62 -18.76 1.96
N ALA A 20 5.42 -18.17 0.78
CA ALA A 20 5.38 -16.73 0.59
C ALA A 20 4.02 -16.23 0.05
N ILE A 21 3.32 -17.04 -0.77
CA ILE A 21 2.09 -16.66 -1.44
C ILE A 21 0.89 -17.29 -0.75
N GLU A 22 -0.03 -16.46 -0.27
CA GLU A 22 -1.30 -16.91 0.31
C GLU A 22 -2.35 -17.18 -0.77
N ARG A 23 -2.39 -16.34 -1.79
CA ARG A 23 -3.39 -16.41 -2.86
C ARG A 23 -2.89 -15.76 -4.13
N VAL A 24 -3.28 -16.31 -5.26
CA VAL A 24 -3.05 -15.75 -6.61
C VAL A 24 -4.39 -15.36 -7.20
N VAL A 25 -4.49 -14.14 -7.72
CA VAL A 25 -5.67 -13.63 -8.40
C VAL A 25 -5.28 -13.11 -9.77
N VAL A 26 -5.96 -13.60 -10.81
CA VAL A 26 -5.87 -13.05 -12.16
C VAL A 26 -7.23 -12.48 -12.52
N ASP A 27 -7.31 -11.17 -12.65
CA ASP A 27 -8.54 -10.47 -13.01
C ASP A 27 -8.23 -9.39 -14.04
N ARG A 28 -9.06 -9.30 -15.08
CA ARG A 28 -8.96 -8.29 -16.15
C ARG A 28 -7.58 -8.19 -16.81
N GLY A 29 -6.83 -9.31 -16.85
CA GLY A 29 -5.49 -9.36 -17.43
C GLY A 29 -4.38 -8.85 -16.49
N GLU A 30 -4.67 -8.64 -15.22
CA GLU A 30 -3.70 -8.28 -14.18
C GLU A 30 -3.47 -9.46 -13.22
N LEU A 31 -2.21 -9.67 -12.86
CA LEU A 31 -1.80 -10.64 -11.85
C LEU A 31 -1.60 -9.95 -10.51
N THR A 32 -2.32 -10.45 -9.49
CA THR A 32 -2.14 -10.05 -8.09
C THR A 32 -1.70 -11.25 -7.27
N LEU A 33 -0.61 -11.10 -6.54
CA LEU A 33 -0.13 -12.06 -5.55
C LEU A 33 -0.39 -11.51 -4.16
N HIS A 34 -1.17 -12.23 -3.36
CA HIS A 34 -1.31 -11.94 -1.93
C HIS A 34 -0.15 -12.62 -1.22
N ILE A 35 0.69 -11.82 -0.60
CA ILE A 35 1.96 -12.22 0.01
C ILE A 35 1.80 -12.22 1.52
N ARG A 36 2.38 -13.22 2.19
CA ARG A 36 2.50 -13.21 3.65
C ARG A 36 3.24 -11.95 4.11
N PRO A 37 2.71 -11.20 5.07
CA PRO A 37 3.31 -9.95 5.53
C PRO A 37 4.80 -10.03 5.81
N GLU A 38 5.22 -11.06 6.53
CA GLU A 38 6.60 -11.29 6.92
C GLU A 38 7.57 -11.59 5.76
N ARG A 39 7.03 -11.96 4.58
CA ARG A 39 7.83 -12.33 3.39
C ARG A 39 7.88 -11.24 2.32
N ILE A 40 7.21 -10.10 2.53
CA ILE A 40 7.06 -9.08 1.47
C ILE A 40 8.42 -8.52 1.00
N ALA A 41 9.35 -8.28 1.92
CA ALA A 41 10.67 -7.75 1.57
C ALA A 41 11.50 -8.77 0.77
N ASP A 42 11.48 -10.04 1.17
CA ASP A 42 12.19 -11.13 0.48
C ASP A 42 11.62 -11.33 -0.92
N VAL A 43 10.29 -11.32 -1.05
CA VAL A 43 9.61 -11.42 -2.35
C VAL A 43 9.98 -10.24 -3.25
N CYS A 44 9.93 -9.02 -2.73
CA CYS A 44 10.35 -7.82 -3.49
C CYS A 44 11.81 -7.91 -3.95
N GLN A 45 12.70 -8.40 -3.09
CA GLN A 45 14.10 -8.57 -3.45
C GLN A 45 14.26 -9.60 -4.57
N LEU A 46 13.61 -10.76 -4.46
CA LEU A 46 13.61 -11.78 -5.50
C LEU A 46 13.06 -11.22 -6.82
N MET A 47 11.91 -10.55 -6.76
CA MET A 47 11.27 -9.98 -7.95
C MET A 47 12.17 -9.00 -8.69
N ARG A 48 13.01 -8.24 -7.97
CA ARG A 48 13.99 -7.32 -8.56
C ARG A 48 15.20 -8.05 -9.14
N ASP A 49 15.76 -9.01 -8.39
CA ASP A 49 17.11 -9.56 -8.64
C ASP A 49 17.09 -10.78 -9.57
N ASP A 50 15.98 -11.52 -9.64
CA ASP A 50 15.89 -12.70 -10.50
C ASP A 50 15.97 -12.30 -11.99
N PRO A 51 16.88 -12.93 -12.78
CA PRO A 51 17.08 -12.59 -14.20
C PRO A 51 15.86 -12.82 -15.08
N ALA A 52 14.98 -13.75 -14.72
CA ALA A 52 13.74 -14.05 -15.46
C ALA A 52 12.60 -13.09 -15.12
N LEU A 53 12.66 -12.44 -13.96
CA LEU A 53 11.60 -11.57 -13.44
C LEU A 53 11.91 -10.08 -13.68
N ARG A 54 13.03 -9.59 -13.15
CA ARG A 54 13.54 -8.24 -13.32
C ARG A 54 12.48 -7.14 -13.16
N PHE A 55 11.78 -7.13 -12.03
CA PHE A 55 10.90 -6.03 -11.67
C PHE A 55 11.71 -4.92 -11.00
N GLU A 56 12.39 -4.13 -11.80
CA GLU A 56 13.39 -3.15 -11.36
C GLU A 56 12.76 -1.92 -10.68
N LEU A 57 11.46 -1.68 -10.89
CA LEU A 57 10.80 -0.46 -10.44
C LEU A 57 9.59 -0.77 -9.56
N LEU A 58 9.58 -0.22 -8.35
CA LEU A 58 8.37 -0.02 -7.57
C LEU A 58 7.68 1.24 -8.09
N SER A 59 6.63 1.06 -8.89
CA SER A 59 5.90 2.16 -9.52
C SER A 59 4.97 2.87 -8.52
N SER A 60 4.40 2.11 -7.58
CA SER A 60 3.49 2.63 -6.55
C SER A 60 3.44 1.68 -5.36
N LEU A 61 3.38 2.26 -4.17
CA LEU A 61 2.97 1.61 -2.94
C LEU A 61 1.87 2.45 -2.30
N SER A 62 0.77 1.83 -1.92
CA SER A 62 -0.34 2.52 -1.28
C SER A 62 -1.00 1.64 -0.21
N GLY A 63 -1.58 2.28 0.81
CA GLY A 63 -2.44 1.60 1.76
C GLY A 63 -3.88 1.49 1.26
N THR A 64 -4.60 0.47 1.72
CA THR A 64 -6.05 0.35 1.57
C THR A 64 -6.66 -0.22 2.85
N ASP A 65 -7.92 0.13 3.12
CA ASP A 65 -8.67 -0.37 4.26
C ASP A 65 -9.95 -1.08 3.76
N TYR A 66 -10.05 -2.37 4.05
CA TYR A 66 -11.22 -3.22 3.74
C TYR A 66 -12.08 -3.45 4.99
N LEU A 67 -12.59 -2.37 5.58
CA LEU A 67 -13.47 -2.44 6.73
C LEU A 67 -14.66 -3.38 6.49
N GLY A 68 -14.86 -4.33 7.42
CA GLY A 68 -15.90 -5.35 7.32
C GLY A 68 -15.51 -6.59 6.51
N GLY A 69 -14.26 -6.68 6.05
CA GLY A 69 -13.66 -7.88 5.46
C GLY A 69 -13.08 -8.84 6.50
N ASP A 70 -11.88 -9.32 6.24
CA ASP A 70 -11.10 -10.18 7.13
C ASP A 70 -10.58 -9.39 8.35
N VAL A 71 -10.08 -10.11 9.37
CA VAL A 71 -9.37 -9.54 10.54
C VAL A 71 -8.20 -8.66 10.09
N ARG A 72 -7.50 -9.06 9.02
CA ARG A 72 -6.43 -8.30 8.38
C ARG A 72 -7.01 -7.30 7.38
N ARG A 73 -7.59 -6.21 7.88
CA ARG A 73 -8.30 -5.21 7.07
C ARG A 73 -7.40 -4.19 6.37
N LEU A 74 -6.19 -3.96 6.89
CA LEU A 74 -5.25 -3.01 6.30
C LEU A 74 -4.32 -3.73 5.32
N HIS A 75 -4.26 -3.24 4.10
CA HIS A 75 -3.44 -3.84 3.06
C HIS A 75 -2.43 -2.81 2.53
N ALA A 76 -1.19 -3.23 2.37
CA ALA A 76 -0.21 -2.54 1.55
C ALA A 76 -0.20 -3.15 0.15
N VAL A 77 -0.38 -2.31 -0.85
CA VAL A 77 -0.48 -2.70 -2.27
C VAL A 77 0.72 -2.15 -3.02
N TYR A 78 1.51 -3.05 -3.58
CA TYR A 78 2.74 -2.74 -4.30
C TYR A 78 2.53 -3.00 -5.80
N HIS A 79 2.80 -2.03 -6.63
CA HIS A 79 2.83 -2.20 -8.08
C HIS A 79 4.28 -2.21 -8.56
N LEU A 80 4.72 -3.37 -9.02
CA LEU A 80 6.06 -3.55 -9.56
C LEU A 80 6.03 -3.55 -11.08
N THR A 81 7.03 -2.94 -11.68
CA THR A 81 7.18 -2.86 -13.14
C THR A 81 8.54 -3.37 -13.56
N SER A 82 8.54 -4.33 -14.47
CA SER A 82 9.73 -4.72 -15.21
C SER A 82 9.87 -3.84 -16.44
N LEU A 83 10.88 -3.00 -16.47
CA LEU A 83 11.24 -2.19 -17.63
C LEU A 83 11.84 -3.04 -18.73
N THR A 84 12.63 -4.06 -18.35
CA THR A 84 13.27 -5.00 -19.26
C THR A 84 12.24 -5.81 -20.05
N PHE A 85 11.25 -6.38 -19.38
CA PHE A 85 10.25 -7.27 -20.01
C PHE A 85 8.91 -6.59 -20.29
N ARG A 86 8.75 -5.29 -19.92
CA ARG A 86 7.50 -4.51 -20.08
C ARG A 86 6.30 -5.19 -19.43
N ARG A 87 6.49 -5.69 -18.21
CA ARG A 87 5.49 -6.41 -17.42
C ARG A 87 5.13 -5.62 -16.18
N ARG A 88 3.93 -5.84 -15.67
CA ARG A 88 3.48 -5.31 -14.39
C ARG A 88 2.90 -6.42 -13.53
N ILE A 89 3.08 -6.29 -12.22
CA ILE A 89 2.50 -7.19 -11.24
C ILE A 89 2.06 -6.39 -10.02
N ARG A 90 1.01 -6.85 -9.35
CA ARG A 90 0.60 -6.34 -8.06
C ARG A 90 0.94 -7.35 -6.97
N LEU A 91 1.59 -6.88 -5.92
CA LEU A 91 1.72 -7.63 -4.67
C LEU A 91 0.84 -6.96 -3.63
N GLU A 92 0.24 -7.75 -2.76
CA GLU A 92 -0.65 -7.26 -1.71
C GLU A 92 -0.34 -7.99 -0.42
N ALA A 93 -0.03 -7.26 0.65
CA ALA A 93 0.22 -7.79 1.98
C ALA A 93 -0.83 -7.23 2.94
N ALA A 94 -1.53 -8.13 3.64
CA ALA A 94 -2.62 -7.79 4.54
C ALA A 94 -2.19 -7.92 6.00
N VAL A 95 -2.47 -6.90 6.82
CA VAL A 95 -2.16 -6.86 8.25
C VAL A 95 -3.39 -6.48 9.07
N PRO A 96 -3.48 -6.94 10.33
CA PRO A 96 -4.55 -6.52 11.24
C PRO A 96 -4.35 -5.06 11.66
N ASP A 97 -5.42 -4.41 12.11
CA ASP A 97 -5.38 -3.00 12.50
C ASP A 97 -4.88 -2.77 13.94
N ASP A 98 -4.83 -3.82 14.75
CA ASP A 98 -4.26 -3.82 16.11
C ASP A 98 -2.75 -4.13 16.13
N ASP A 99 -2.21 -4.72 15.05
CA ASP A 99 -0.77 -5.00 14.88
C ASP A 99 -0.36 -4.81 13.39
N PRO A 100 -0.39 -3.57 12.84
CA PRO A 100 -0.26 -3.29 11.42
C PRO A 100 1.20 -3.20 10.95
N HIS A 101 2.02 -4.22 11.22
CA HIS A 101 3.45 -4.25 10.95
C HIS A 101 3.80 -4.99 9.68
N LEU A 102 4.67 -4.40 8.85
CA LEU A 102 5.24 -4.96 7.62
C LEU A 102 6.73 -4.64 7.53
N PRO A 103 7.57 -5.56 7.02
CA PRO A 103 8.96 -5.22 6.70
C PRO A 103 9.01 -4.11 5.62
N SER A 104 9.85 -3.09 5.85
CA SER A 104 10.13 -2.05 4.86
C SER A 104 10.84 -2.61 3.63
N VAL A 105 10.47 -2.11 2.46
CA VAL A 105 11.14 -2.45 1.19
C VAL A 105 12.05 -1.33 0.68
N THR A 106 12.35 -0.33 1.49
CA THR A 106 13.28 0.78 1.14
C THR A 106 14.67 0.29 0.76
N GLY A 107 15.15 -0.79 1.39
CA GLY A 107 16.43 -1.43 1.05
C GLY A 107 16.43 -2.12 -0.31
N VAL A 108 15.26 -2.46 -0.84
CA VAL A 108 15.07 -3.06 -2.16
C VAL A 108 14.77 -1.98 -3.20
N TYR A 109 13.80 -1.13 -2.91
CA TYR A 109 13.34 -0.05 -3.78
C TYR A 109 13.43 1.29 -3.04
N PRO A 110 14.44 2.12 -3.31
CA PRO A 110 14.57 3.43 -2.65
C PRO A 110 13.36 4.35 -2.83
N THR A 111 12.57 4.16 -3.90
CA THR A 111 11.32 4.90 -4.14
C THR A 111 10.24 4.60 -3.10
N ALA A 112 10.36 3.50 -2.35
CA ALA A 112 9.43 3.14 -1.29
C ALA A 112 9.44 4.11 -0.12
N ASP A 113 10.55 4.81 0.15
CA ASP A 113 10.72 5.69 1.32
C ASP A 113 9.49 6.61 1.53
N TRP A 114 9.15 7.41 0.55
CA TRP A 114 8.04 8.37 0.66
C TRP A 114 6.67 7.70 0.62
N GLN A 115 6.56 6.62 -0.14
CA GLN A 115 5.30 5.88 -0.30
C GLN A 115 4.94 5.09 0.95
N GLU A 116 5.91 4.51 1.65
CA GLU A 116 5.73 3.87 2.95
C GLU A 116 5.34 4.89 4.02
N ARG A 117 5.97 6.08 4.02
CA ARG A 117 5.58 7.18 4.91
C ARG A 117 4.14 7.64 4.65
N GLU A 118 3.71 7.71 3.38
CA GLU A 118 2.32 8.03 3.04
C GLU A 118 1.35 6.97 3.55
N ALA A 119 1.65 5.68 3.32
CA ALA A 119 0.82 4.58 3.80
C ALA A 119 0.76 4.54 5.34
N TYR A 120 1.86 4.83 6.03
CA TYR A 120 1.89 5.01 7.47
C TYR A 120 1.01 6.19 7.90
N ASP A 121 1.19 7.36 7.29
CA ASP A 121 0.49 8.59 7.67
C ASP A 121 -1.03 8.48 7.48
N MET A 122 -1.47 7.83 6.41
CA MET A 122 -2.88 7.72 6.04
C MET A 122 -3.61 6.54 6.69
N PHE A 123 -2.94 5.40 6.89
CA PHE A 123 -3.56 4.15 7.35
C PHE A 123 -2.98 3.61 8.65
N GLY A 124 -1.80 4.08 9.08
CA GLY A 124 -1.10 3.60 10.27
C GLY A 124 -0.41 2.25 10.07
N ILE A 125 -0.06 1.89 8.82
CA ILE A 125 0.75 0.71 8.55
C ILE A 125 2.20 1.03 8.92
N VAL A 126 2.78 0.26 9.84
CA VAL A 126 4.14 0.44 10.33
C VAL A 126 5.11 -0.37 9.47
N PHE A 127 6.10 0.29 8.88
CA PHE A 127 7.11 -0.38 8.05
C PHE A 127 8.40 -0.56 8.85
N ASP A 128 8.61 -1.80 9.33
CA ASP A 128 9.76 -2.16 10.16
C ASP A 128 11.07 -2.06 9.37
N GLY A 129 12.04 -1.36 9.92
CA GLY A 129 13.33 -1.11 9.25
C GLY A 129 13.32 0.08 8.30
N HIS A 130 12.23 0.82 8.20
CA HIS A 130 12.22 2.09 7.47
C HIS A 130 13.17 3.10 8.12
N PRO A 131 14.02 3.82 7.35
CA PRO A 131 15.06 4.69 7.91
C PRO A 131 14.51 5.89 8.68
N ASN A 132 13.32 6.38 8.32
CA ASN A 132 12.71 7.55 8.98
C ASN A 132 11.20 7.56 8.76
N LEU A 133 10.47 6.70 9.48
CA LEU A 133 9.01 6.56 9.35
C LEU A 133 8.30 7.71 10.10
N THR A 134 8.14 8.84 9.44
CA THR A 134 7.45 10.04 9.95
C THR A 134 6.30 10.42 9.03
N ARG A 135 5.34 11.20 9.54
CA ARG A 135 4.25 11.74 8.71
C ARG A 135 4.77 12.55 7.53
N ILE A 136 4.03 12.60 6.45
CA ILE A 136 4.42 13.30 5.22
C ILE A 136 3.32 14.23 4.69
N LEU A 137 2.06 13.89 4.85
CA LEU A 137 0.92 14.67 4.38
C LEU A 137 0.20 15.41 5.51
N MET A 138 0.04 14.75 6.66
CA MET A 138 -0.62 15.38 7.81
C MET A 138 0.40 16.12 8.68
N PRO A 139 -0.05 17.14 9.44
CA PRO A 139 0.78 17.78 10.47
C PRO A 139 1.29 16.75 11.50
N ASP A 140 2.44 17.03 12.12
CA ASP A 140 3.07 16.11 13.06
C ASP A 140 2.22 15.84 14.31
N ASP A 141 1.38 16.80 14.68
CA ASP A 141 0.45 16.73 15.82
C ASP A 141 -0.93 16.16 15.47
N TRP A 142 -1.12 15.66 14.23
CA TRP A 142 -2.37 15.07 13.81
C TRP A 142 -2.66 13.75 14.53
N GLU A 143 -3.87 13.63 15.09
CA GLU A 143 -4.32 12.42 15.78
C GLU A 143 -5.07 11.47 14.84
N GLY A 144 -4.66 10.19 14.85
CA GLY A 144 -5.26 9.12 14.06
C GLY A 144 -4.78 9.05 12.60
N PHE A 145 -5.51 8.26 11.80
CA PHE A 145 -5.17 7.92 10.42
C PHE A 145 -6.37 8.21 9.50
N PRO A 146 -6.32 9.32 8.74
CA PRO A 146 -7.52 9.89 8.12
C PRO A 146 -8.11 9.09 6.97
N GLN A 147 -7.39 8.12 6.43
CA GLN A 147 -7.88 7.27 5.33
C GLN A 147 -8.48 5.93 5.81
N ARG A 148 -8.41 5.64 7.11
CA ARG A 148 -9.15 4.49 7.65
C ARG A 148 -10.66 4.73 7.52
N LYS A 149 -11.41 3.69 7.17
CA LYS A 149 -12.86 3.77 6.91
C LYS A 149 -13.69 4.12 8.15
N ASP A 150 -13.16 3.84 9.33
CA ASP A 150 -13.78 4.17 10.63
C ASP A 150 -13.31 5.51 11.19
N TYR A 151 -12.43 6.24 10.50
CA TYR A 151 -12.02 7.58 10.88
C TYR A 151 -13.19 8.55 10.71
N PRO A 152 -13.52 9.39 11.75
CA PRO A 152 -14.65 10.31 11.69
C PRO A 152 -14.51 11.32 10.54
N LEU A 153 -15.54 11.43 9.70
CA LEU A 153 -15.64 12.45 8.65
C LEU A 153 -16.07 13.81 9.26
N GLY A 154 -15.38 14.26 10.30
CA GLY A 154 -15.56 15.58 10.88
C GLY A 154 -14.45 16.49 10.36
N GLY A 155 -14.79 17.46 9.52
CA GLY A 155 -13.82 18.48 9.12
C GLY A 155 -13.28 19.23 10.33
N VAL A 156 -12.10 19.87 10.20
CA VAL A 156 -11.63 20.84 11.20
C VAL A 156 -12.74 21.88 11.41
N PRO A 157 -13.19 22.12 12.64
CA PRO A 157 -14.17 23.16 12.91
C PRO A 157 -13.62 24.50 12.41
N ILE A 158 -14.14 24.99 11.31
CA ILE A 158 -13.76 26.29 10.78
C ILE A 158 -14.57 27.32 11.58
N GLU A 159 -13.94 28.00 12.52
CA GLU A 159 -14.50 29.20 13.12
C GLU A 159 -14.41 30.34 12.12
N TYR A 160 -15.52 30.64 11.46
CA TYR A 160 -15.64 31.86 10.65
C TYR A 160 -15.79 33.07 11.59
N LYS A 161 -14.68 33.62 12.07
CA LYS A 161 -14.73 34.86 12.85
C LYS A 161 -15.22 36.00 11.99
N GLY A 162 -16.48 36.36 12.14
CA GLY A 162 -17.09 37.54 11.51
C GLY A 162 -17.77 37.33 10.15
N ALA A 163 -18.02 36.12 9.72
CA ALA A 163 -18.78 35.83 8.51
C ALA A 163 -20.00 34.94 8.83
N GLU A 164 -21.21 35.48 8.71
CA GLU A 164 -22.42 34.67 8.63
C GLU A 164 -22.52 34.08 7.22
N ILE A 165 -22.47 32.75 7.11
CA ILE A 165 -22.73 32.05 5.84
C ILE A 165 -24.25 31.93 5.71
N PRO A 166 -24.92 32.66 4.78
CA PRO A 166 -26.32 32.52 4.58
C PRO A 166 -26.70 31.10 4.14
N PRO A 167 -27.88 30.61 4.50
CA PRO A 167 -28.37 29.31 4.06
C PRO A 167 -28.38 29.21 2.52
N PRO A 168 -28.31 28.00 1.95
CA PRO A 168 -28.16 27.78 0.50
C PRO A 168 -29.20 28.48 -0.37
N ASP A 169 -30.41 28.64 0.12
CA ASP A 169 -31.54 29.33 -0.51
C ASP A 169 -31.38 30.87 -0.59
N GLN A 170 -30.48 31.42 0.20
CA GLN A 170 -30.15 32.86 0.23
C GLN A 170 -28.82 33.20 -0.45
N ARG A 171 -28.10 32.20 -0.92
CA ARG A 171 -26.86 32.41 -1.67
C ARG A 171 -27.18 32.91 -3.09
N ARG A 172 -26.43 33.90 -3.56
CA ARG A 172 -26.56 34.39 -4.94
C ARG A 172 -26.35 33.24 -5.94
N THR A 173 -27.36 32.93 -6.73
CA THR A 173 -27.20 32.15 -7.95
C THR A 173 -26.37 32.97 -8.95
N TYR A 174 -25.22 32.48 -9.33
CA TYR A 174 -24.50 33.04 -10.48
C TYR A 174 -25.27 32.62 -11.75
N GLN A 175 -25.78 33.61 -12.47
CA GLN A 175 -26.30 33.44 -13.82
C GLN A 175 -25.15 33.44 -14.81
#